data_e8d5cf75358ea7fd2ace78d679faa1c5
#
_entry.id   e8d5cf75358ea7fd2ace78d679faa1c5
#
_cell.length_a   1.000
_cell.length_b   1.000
_cell.length_c   1.000
_cell.angle_alpha   90.00
_cell.angle_beta   90.00
_cell.angle_gamma   90.00
#
_symmetry.space_group_name_H-M   'P 1'
#
loop_
_entity.id
_entity.type
_entity.pdbx_description
1 polymer ?
#
loop_
_entity_poly.entity_id
_entity_poly.type
_entity_poly.pdbx_seq_one_letter_code
_entity_poly.pdbx_strand_id
1 'polypeptide(L)'
;EFYYKNDDLGCPMVLEEHITAFGWVSHPELDEIMSLALRTNDFLSGLFSGIGVKLINFKIVFGRYWEEEQVRILLADEITPDSCHLWDLETNKKLEKERFCPERDGIEEAYQEIAARLGVLPDLEHLSVEGLRLVR
;
A
#
# COMPACT_ATOMS: atom_id res chain seq x y z
N GLU A 1 -13.01 -1.67 5.71
CA GLU A 1 -12.92 -0.89 6.95
C GLU A 1 -12.50 0.54 6.63
N PHE A 2 -13.08 1.52 7.31
CA PHE A 2 -12.75 2.93 7.16
C PHE A 2 -12.11 3.46 8.42
N TYR A 3 -11.17 4.40 8.26
CA TYR A 3 -10.50 5.07 9.37
C TYR A 3 -10.53 6.58 9.14
N TYR A 4 -10.87 7.32 10.18
CA TYR A 4 -10.74 8.77 10.16
C TYR A 4 -9.28 9.15 10.37
N LYS A 5 -8.64 9.73 9.33
CA LYS A 5 -7.22 10.11 9.39
C LYS A 5 -7.04 11.35 10.26
N ASN A 6 -6.87 11.11 11.55
CA ASN A 6 -6.59 12.14 12.54
C ASN A 6 -5.67 11.54 13.61
N ASP A 7 -4.42 11.97 13.62
CA ASP A 7 -3.38 11.43 14.51
C ASP A 7 -3.65 11.75 15.97
N ASP A 8 -4.24 12.93 16.28
CA ASP A 8 -4.59 13.32 17.65
C ASP A 8 -5.68 12.42 18.25
N LEU A 9 -6.51 11.83 17.41
CA LEU A 9 -7.56 10.90 17.81
C LEU A 9 -7.14 9.42 17.64
N GLY A 10 -5.91 9.14 17.26
CA GLY A 10 -5.42 7.78 17.04
C GLY A 10 -6.04 7.08 15.83
N CYS A 11 -6.45 7.83 14.81
CA CYS A 11 -7.04 7.31 13.58
C CYS A 11 -8.17 6.30 13.84
N PRO A 12 -9.28 6.69 14.49
CA PRO A 12 -10.34 5.77 14.88
C PRO A 12 -11.02 5.13 13.67
N MET A 13 -11.42 3.87 13.83
CA MET A 13 -12.26 3.18 12.86
C MET A 13 -13.66 3.80 12.85
N VAL A 14 -14.23 3.96 11.66
CA VAL A 14 -15.55 4.54 11.45
C VAL A 14 -16.39 3.64 10.55
N LEU A 15 -17.71 3.74 10.68
CA LEU A 15 -18.66 3.04 9.81
C LEU A 15 -19.08 3.95 8.65
N GLU A 16 -19.63 3.36 7.60
CA GLU A 16 -20.14 4.08 6.41
C GLU A 16 -21.21 5.11 6.81
N GLU A 17 -22.07 4.74 7.76
CA GLU A 17 -23.10 5.62 8.29
C GLU A 17 -22.52 6.86 8.97
N HIS A 18 -21.38 6.72 9.66
CA HIS A 18 -20.70 7.87 10.26
C HIS A 18 -20.15 8.81 9.19
N ILE A 19 -19.56 8.26 8.13
CA ILE A 19 -18.94 9.03 7.04
C ILE A 19 -20.00 9.92 6.36
N THR A 20 -21.15 9.35 6.07
CA THR A 20 -22.25 10.06 5.40
C THR A 20 -23.01 10.98 6.35
N ALA A 21 -23.28 10.55 7.60
CA ALA A 21 -23.99 11.35 8.59
C ALA A 21 -23.21 12.63 8.99
N PHE A 22 -21.87 12.54 9.06
CA PHE A 22 -21.03 13.71 9.33
C PHE A 22 -20.72 14.55 8.07
N GLY A 23 -21.22 14.12 6.91
CA GLY A 23 -21.04 14.84 5.65
C GLY A 23 -19.57 14.87 5.16
N TRP A 24 -18.74 13.93 5.60
CA TRP A 24 -17.35 13.84 5.14
C TRP A 24 -17.26 13.41 3.69
N VAL A 25 -18.11 12.47 3.28
CA VAL A 25 -18.25 11.94 1.93
C VAL A 25 -19.74 11.76 1.62
N SER A 26 -20.16 12.11 0.42
CA SER A 26 -21.51 11.84 -0.06
C SER A 26 -21.68 10.36 -0.44
N HIS A 27 -22.92 9.87 -0.51
CA HIS A 27 -23.20 8.49 -0.92
C HIS A 27 -22.62 8.14 -2.30
N PRO A 28 -22.75 8.98 -3.36
CA PRO A 28 -22.14 8.68 -4.66
C PRO A 28 -20.61 8.61 -4.61
N GLU A 29 -19.96 9.49 -3.85
CA GLU A 29 -18.51 9.45 -3.66
C GLU A 29 -18.09 8.18 -2.91
N LEU A 30 -18.87 7.75 -1.92
CA LEU A 30 -18.58 6.51 -1.17
C LEU A 30 -18.68 5.29 -2.07
N ASP A 31 -19.70 5.22 -2.94
CA ASP A 31 -19.84 4.15 -3.93
C ASP A 31 -18.66 4.12 -4.90
N GLU A 32 -18.17 5.29 -5.32
CA GLU A 32 -16.98 5.40 -6.17
C GLU A 32 -15.71 4.92 -5.43
N ILE A 33 -15.52 5.33 -4.18
CA ILE A 33 -14.41 4.87 -3.32
C ILE A 33 -14.43 3.35 -3.18
N MET A 34 -15.60 2.76 -2.89
CA MET A 34 -15.76 1.31 -2.75
C MET A 34 -15.42 0.59 -4.06
N SER A 35 -15.90 1.10 -5.19
CA SER A 35 -15.61 0.53 -6.51
C SER A 35 -14.11 0.58 -6.83
N LEU A 36 -13.46 1.71 -6.57
CA LEU A 36 -12.00 1.85 -6.75
C LEU A 36 -11.22 0.93 -5.82
N ALA A 37 -11.62 0.82 -4.55
CA ALA A 37 -10.98 -0.06 -3.58
C ALA A 37 -11.06 -1.54 -4.01
N LEU A 38 -12.21 -2.00 -4.47
CA LEU A 38 -12.39 -3.38 -4.97
C LEU A 38 -11.53 -3.65 -6.21
N ARG A 39 -11.51 -2.74 -7.17
CA ARG A 39 -10.67 -2.87 -8.37
C ARG A 39 -9.19 -2.89 -8.03
N THR A 40 -8.76 -2.06 -7.07
CA THR A 40 -7.38 -2.06 -6.57
C THR A 40 -7.04 -3.38 -5.89
N ASN A 41 -7.96 -3.91 -5.07
CA ASN A 41 -7.80 -5.21 -4.44
C ASN A 41 -7.61 -6.34 -5.47
N ASP A 42 -8.47 -6.39 -6.48
CA ASP A 42 -8.40 -7.43 -7.51
C ASP A 42 -7.08 -7.36 -8.28
N PHE A 43 -6.66 -6.15 -8.65
CA PHE A 43 -5.38 -5.94 -9.34
C PHE A 43 -4.18 -6.37 -8.48
N LEU A 44 -4.10 -5.88 -7.24
CA LEU A 44 -2.98 -6.18 -6.33
C LEU A 44 -2.95 -7.66 -5.95
N SER A 45 -4.11 -8.27 -5.70
CA SER A 45 -4.19 -9.70 -5.38
C SER A 45 -3.69 -10.55 -6.54
N GLY A 46 -4.05 -10.20 -7.77
CA GLY A 46 -3.55 -10.86 -8.98
C GLY A 46 -2.05 -10.67 -9.16
N LEU A 47 -1.56 -9.43 -9.03
CA LEU A 47 -0.14 -9.10 -9.14
C LEU A 47 0.71 -9.88 -8.14
N PHE A 48 0.36 -9.82 -6.85
CA PHE A 48 1.12 -10.50 -5.79
C PHE A 48 1.03 -12.03 -5.91
N SER A 49 -0.15 -12.57 -6.22
CA SER A 49 -0.31 -14.01 -6.46
C SER A 49 0.58 -14.51 -7.60
N GLY A 50 0.73 -13.72 -8.66
CA GLY A 50 1.60 -14.04 -9.80
C GLY A 50 3.08 -14.20 -9.45
N ILE A 51 3.54 -13.61 -8.34
CA ILE A 51 4.91 -13.68 -7.83
C ILE A 51 5.06 -14.55 -6.57
N GLY A 52 4.04 -15.37 -6.26
CA GLY A 52 4.05 -16.26 -5.10
C GLY A 52 3.87 -15.56 -3.75
N VAL A 53 3.23 -14.39 -3.76
CA VAL A 53 2.94 -13.60 -2.56
C VAL A 53 1.44 -13.50 -2.35
N LYS A 54 0.98 -13.63 -1.12
CA LYS A 54 -0.41 -13.47 -0.71
C LYS A 54 -0.61 -12.09 -0.10
N LEU A 55 -1.48 -11.30 -0.69
CA LEU A 55 -1.96 -10.05 -0.10
C LEU A 55 -3.00 -10.38 0.99
N ILE A 56 -2.72 -10.01 2.23
CA ILE A 56 -3.62 -10.23 3.37
C ILE A 56 -4.57 -9.04 3.53
N ASN A 57 -4.00 -7.85 3.60
CA ASN A 57 -4.73 -6.58 3.57
C ASN A 57 -3.80 -5.46 3.09
N PHE A 58 -4.37 -4.32 2.80
CA PHE A 58 -3.63 -3.11 2.44
C PHE A 58 -4.41 -1.88 2.85
N LYS A 59 -3.68 -0.79 3.05
CA LYS A 59 -4.23 0.51 3.38
C LYS A 59 -4.06 1.45 2.19
N ILE A 60 -5.15 2.11 1.80
CA ILE A 60 -5.16 3.10 0.72
C ILE A 60 -5.82 4.38 1.19
N VAL A 61 -5.44 5.48 0.58
CA VAL A 61 -5.97 6.81 0.84
C VAL A 61 -6.66 7.32 -0.42
N PHE A 62 -7.80 7.97 -0.25
CA PHE A 62 -8.51 8.63 -1.32
C PHE A 62 -8.51 10.13 -1.11
N GLY A 63 -8.43 10.89 -2.20
CA GLY A 63 -8.50 12.34 -2.19
C GLY A 63 -9.50 12.87 -3.20
N ARG A 64 -10.02 14.08 -2.94
CA ARG A 64 -10.80 14.84 -3.92
C ARG A 64 -9.87 15.68 -4.75
N TYR A 65 -10.03 15.56 -6.07
CA TYR A 65 -9.35 16.39 -7.04
C TYR A 65 -10.38 17.26 -7.77
N TRP A 66 -10.10 18.55 -7.82
CA TRP A 66 -10.93 19.53 -8.50
C TRP A 66 -10.39 19.74 -9.90
N GLU A 67 -11.20 19.36 -10.89
CA GLU A 67 -10.91 19.58 -12.30
C GLU A 67 -11.98 20.50 -12.86
N GLU A 68 -11.64 21.75 -13.09
CA GLU A 68 -12.58 22.83 -13.48
C GLU A 68 -13.74 22.95 -12.45
N GLU A 69 -14.95 22.52 -12.82
CA GLU A 69 -16.15 22.56 -11.96
C GLU A 69 -16.55 21.18 -11.42
N GLN A 70 -15.74 20.13 -11.68
CA GLN A 70 -16.04 18.76 -11.28
C GLN A 70 -15.10 18.28 -10.18
N VAL A 71 -15.68 17.56 -9.23
CA VAL A 71 -14.92 16.83 -8.21
C VAL A 71 -14.75 15.39 -8.66
N ARG A 72 -13.53 14.89 -8.64
CA ARG A 72 -13.21 13.48 -8.90
C ARG A 72 -12.56 12.86 -7.67
N ILE A 73 -12.93 11.63 -7.40
CA ILE A 73 -12.26 10.81 -6.38
C ILE A 73 -11.05 10.15 -7.02
N LEU A 74 -9.88 10.33 -6.42
CA LEU A 74 -8.65 9.71 -6.86
C LEU A 74 -8.06 8.86 -5.75
N LEU A 75 -7.46 7.74 -6.15
CA LEU A 75 -6.55 7.01 -5.30
C LEU A 75 -5.31 7.89 -5.07
N ALA A 76 -5.04 8.19 -3.83
CA ALA A 76 -3.92 9.03 -3.40
C ALA A 76 -2.95 8.21 -2.55
N ASP A 77 -1.72 8.68 -2.45
CA ASP A 77 -0.64 8.03 -1.73
C ASP A 77 -0.08 6.78 -2.44
N GLU A 78 1.05 6.27 -1.96
CA GLU A 78 1.72 5.12 -2.54
C GLU A 78 1.18 3.80 -1.99
N ILE A 79 1.36 2.74 -2.78
CA ILE A 79 1.19 1.36 -2.35
C ILE A 79 2.58 0.74 -2.22
N THR A 80 2.98 0.47 -0.99
CA THR A 80 4.30 -0.05 -0.63
C THR A 80 4.17 -1.23 0.31
N PRO A 81 5.23 -2.02 0.54
CA PRO A 81 5.21 -3.04 1.58
C PRO A 81 4.87 -2.52 2.98
N ASP A 82 5.05 -1.20 3.25
CA ASP A 82 4.65 -0.58 4.53
C ASP A 82 3.15 -0.34 4.64
N SER A 83 2.46 -0.22 3.50
CA SER A 83 0.99 -0.07 3.44
C SER A 83 0.25 -1.38 3.20
N CYS A 84 0.99 -2.49 3.01
CA CYS A 84 0.46 -3.82 2.69
C CYS A 84 0.91 -4.86 3.72
N HIS A 85 0.03 -5.84 4.00
CA HIS A 85 0.39 -7.06 4.69
C HIS A 85 0.56 -8.19 3.67
N LEU A 86 1.79 -8.63 3.51
CA LEU A 86 2.22 -9.57 2.47
C LEU A 86 2.80 -10.84 3.11
N TRP A 87 2.34 -12.00 2.68
CA TRP A 87 2.84 -13.28 3.13
C TRP A 87 3.32 -14.10 1.95
N ASP A 88 4.39 -14.84 2.15
CA ASP A 88 4.83 -15.84 1.18
C ASP A 88 3.74 -16.93 1.02
N LEU A 89 3.39 -17.24 -0.21
CA LEU A 89 2.26 -18.13 -0.51
C LEU A 89 2.52 -19.57 -0.10
N GLU A 90 3.77 -20.04 -0.15
CA GLU A 90 4.14 -21.41 0.14
C GLU A 90 4.44 -21.62 1.65
N THR A 91 5.21 -20.71 2.21
CA THR A 91 5.74 -20.85 3.58
C THR A 91 4.88 -20.15 4.63
N ASN A 92 3.95 -19.27 4.21
CA ASN A 92 3.20 -18.33 5.05
C ASN A 92 4.10 -17.41 5.90
N LYS A 93 5.37 -17.25 5.50
CA LYS A 93 6.27 -16.28 6.14
C LYS A 93 5.77 -14.87 5.83
N LYS A 94 5.73 -14.03 6.84
CA LYS A 94 5.43 -12.60 6.68
C LYS A 94 6.58 -11.92 5.93
N LEU A 95 6.24 -11.17 4.88
CA LEU A 95 7.16 -10.38 4.05
C LEU A 95 6.98 -8.88 4.33
N GLU A 96 6.47 -8.54 5.48
CA GLU A 96 6.17 -7.20 5.92
C GLU A 96 6.87 -6.91 7.25
N LYS A 97 7.03 -5.62 7.53
CA LYS A 97 7.50 -5.18 8.83
C LYS A 97 6.36 -5.27 9.85
N GLU A 98 6.52 -6.03 10.90
CA GLU A 98 5.69 -5.84 12.07
C GLU A 98 5.96 -4.45 12.66
N ARG A 99 4.98 -3.57 12.63
CA ARG A 99 5.04 -2.16 13.07
C ARG A 99 5.54 -1.96 14.51
N PHE A 100 5.71 -3.04 15.26
CA PHE A 100 6.02 -3.06 16.69
C PHE A 100 7.34 -3.74 17.05
N CYS A 101 8.12 -4.24 16.10
CA CYS A 101 9.46 -4.77 16.40
C CYS A 101 10.49 -3.65 16.25
N PRO A 102 11.18 -3.24 17.36
CA PRO A 102 12.21 -2.20 17.30
C PRO A 102 13.51 -2.67 16.63
N GLU A 103 13.64 -3.93 16.29
CA GLU A 103 14.78 -4.49 15.58
C GLU A 103 14.67 -4.18 14.09
N ARG A 104 15.56 -3.31 13.61
CA ARG A 104 15.64 -2.85 12.22
C ARG A 104 16.13 -3.94 11.24
N ASP A 105 16.50 -5.11 11.73
CA ASP A 105 17.05 -6.19 10.94
C ASP A 105 15.89 -6.92 10.22
N GLY A 106 15.97 -7.04 8.91
CA GLY A 106 15.01 -7.78 8.07
C GLY A 106 14.05 -6.97 7.21
N ILE A 107 13.98 -5.64 7.37
CA ILE A 107 13.09 -4.78 6.54
C ILE A 107 13.62 -4.69 5.13
N GLU A 108 14.90 -4.40 5.01
CA GLU A 108 15.58 -4.25 3.73
C GLU A 108 15.54 -5.56 2.93
N GLU A 109 15.70 -6.68 3.61
CA GLU A 109 15.59 -8.03 3.03
C GLU A 109 14.20 -8.31 2.47
N ALA A 110 13.12 -7.94 3.19
CA ALA A 110 11.75 -8.12 2.73
C ALA A 110 11.45 -7.26 1.48
N TYR A 111 11.91 -6.01 1.46
CA TYR A 111 11.78 -5.15 0.29
C TYR A 111 12.56 -5.69 -0.91
N GLN A 112 13.80 -6.14 -0.68
CA GLN A 112 14.63 -6.73 -1.72
C GLN A 112 14.00 -8.01 -2.28
N GLU A 113 13.43 -8.86 -1.43
CA GLU A 113 12.76 -10.07 -1.88
C GLU A 113 11.54 -9.77 -2.75
N ILE A 114 10.68 -8.84 -2.34
CA ILE A 114 9.51 -8.43 -3.13
C ILE A 114 9.96 -7.80 -4.45
N ALA A 115 10.95 -6.90 -4.42
CA ALA A 115 11.48 -6.27 -5.61
C ALA A 115 12.13 -7.26 -6.58
N ALA A 116 12.84 -8.27 -6.07
CA ALA A 116 13.40 -9.36 -6.87
C ALA A 116 12.29 -10.20 -7.53
N ARG A 117 11.26 -10.57 -6.78
CA ARG A 117 10.10 -11.33 -7.31
C ARG A 117 9.32 -10.54 -8.37
N LEU A 118 9.23 -9.22 -8.22
CA LEU A 118 8.63 -8.32 -9.22
C LEU A 118 9.52 -8.09 -10.45
N GLY A 119 10.80 -8.53 -10.40
CA GLY A 119 11.76 -8.33 -11.49
C GLY A 119 12.19 -6.87 -11.68
N VAL A 120 12.05 -6.02 -10.63
CA VAL A 120 12.42 -4.60 -10.69
C VAL A 120 13.81 -4.30 -10.13
N LEU A 121 14.46 -5.27 -9.51
CA LEU A 121 15.87 -5.14 -9.15
C LEU A 121 16.73 -5.31 -10.41
N PRO A 122 17.69 -4.40 -10.68
CA PRO A 122 18.68 -4.65 -11.71
C PRO A 122 19.51 -5.88 -11.31
N ASP A 123 19.86 -6.71 -12.30
CA ASP A 123 20.79 -7.84 -12.09
C ASP A 123 22.10 -7.30 -11.49
N LEU A 124 22.24 -7.47 -10.17
CA LEU A 124 23.42 -7.01 -9.44
C LEU A 124 24.71 -7.79 -9.83
N GLU A 125 24.57 -8.89 -10.57
CA GLU A 125 25.71 -9.67 -11.09
C GLU A 125 26.57 -8.88 -12.09
N HIS A 126 26.07 -7.80 -12.66
CA HIS A 126 26.80 -6.94 -13.61
C HIS A 126 27.25 -5.59 -13.06
N LEU A 127 26.93 -5.26 -11.81
CA LEU A 127 27.47 -4.08 -11.14
C LEU A 127 28.78 -4.45 -10.42
N SER A 128 29.85 -4.64 -11.19
CA SER A 128 31.17 -4.67 -10.62
C SER A 128 31.49 -3.33 -9.93
N VAL A 129 31.97 -3.43 -8.69
CA VAL A 129 32.23 -2.32 -7.73
C VAL A 129 33.24 -1.27 -8.23
N GLU A 130 33.65 -1.30 -9.50
CA GLU A 130 34.70 -0.42 -10.07
C GLU A 130 34.23 1.00 -10.41
N GLY A 131 32.99 1.36 -10.25
CA GLY A 131 32.45 2.67 -10.68
C GLY A 131 32.04 3.66 -9.57
N LEU A 132 31.99 3.28 -8.31
CA LEU A 132 31.56 4.17 -7.21
C LEU A 132 32.75 4.95 -6.64
N ARG A 133 33.20 6.03 -7.33
CA ARG A 133 34.00 7.09 -6.72
C ARG A 133 33.03 7.99 -5.92
N LEU A 134 33.08 7.89 -4.58
CA LEU A 134 32.52 8.90 -3.70
C LEU A 134 33.24 10.23 -3.97
N VAL A 135 32.50 11.20 -4.52
CA VAL A 135 32.92 12.60 -4.55
C VAL A 135 32.63 13.18 -3.17
N ARG A 136 33.70 13.52 -2.46
CA ARG A 136 33.64 14.29 -1.20
C ARG A 136 33.42 15.77 -1.49
#